data_91b3c6dd66146d42d1a486f8a518fa5d
#
_entry.id   91b3c6dd66146d42d1a486f8a518fa5d
#
_cell.length_a   1.000
_cell.length_b   1.000
_cell.length_c   1.000
_cell.angle_alpha   90.00
_cell.angle_beta   90.00
_cell.angle_gamma   90.00
#
_symmetry.space_group_name_H-M   'P 1'
#
loop_
_entity.id
_entity.type
_entity.pdbx_description
1 polymer ?
#
loop_
_entity_poly.entity_id
_entity_poly.type
_entity_poly.pdbx_seq_one_letter_code
_entity_poly.pdbx_strand_id
1 'polypeptide(L)'
;MLYLIINLKDKMIYEPAEDSYLIKKYIKYYSRNKKVLDMGAGSGILARESLKYTKNVTASDINRECLKNLKGIKAIHSDLFENIKEKFDLIIFNPPYLPFDRREDKESASSTTGGIKGYEILERFIKGLKSHLKKNGKALIVFSSLTGKKKIESIIMENKLNLKILEEIRLPFFEELYCCLIL
;
A
#
# COMPACT_ATOMS: atom_id res chain seq x y z
N MET A 1 10.02 -9.82 16.11
CA MET A 1 10.70 -9.31 14.91
C MET A 1 11.56 -8.14 15.35
N LEU A 2 12.89 -8.26 15.26
CA LEU A 2 13.81 -7.18 15.63
C LEU A 2 13.97 -6.28 14.39
N TYR A 3 13.22 -5.18 14.32
CA TYR A 3 13.53 -4.14 13.34
C TYR A 3 14.84 -3.47 13.74
N LEU A 4 15.81 -3.54 12.86
CA LEU A 4 17.08 -2.83 13.02
C LEU A 4 16.80 -1.32 12.85
N ILE A 5 16.69 -0.61 13.96
CA ILE A 5 16.55 0.84 13.97
C ILE A 5 17.94 1.41 13.77
N ILE A 6 18.24 1.89 12.57
CA ILE A 6 19.39 2.77 12.34
C ILE A 6 18.94 4.20 12.57
N ASN A 7 19.46 4.75 13.64
CA ASN A 7 19.19 6.09 14.14
C ASN A 7 19.89 7.14 13.26
N LEU A 8 19.15 7.91 12.48
CA LEU A 8 19.61 9.17 11.90
C LEU A 8 18.44 10.16 11.86
N LYS A 9 18.69 11.40 12.19
CA LYS A 9 17.84 12.56 12.43
C LYS A 9 16.80 12.95 11.35
N ASP A 10 16.40 12.04 10.47
CA ASP A 10 15.40 12.27 9.42
C ASP A 10 14.18 11.40 9.72
N LYS A 11 13.00 12.02 9.70
CA LYS A 11 11.70 11.38 9.90
C LYS A 11 11.63 10.04 9.18
N MET A 12 11.40 8.95 9.91
CA MET A 12 11.50 7.58 9.39
C MET A 12 10.63 7.38 8.15
N ILE A 13 11.30 6.99 7.07
CA ILE A 13 10.67 6.42 5.88
C ILE A 13 10.63 4.90 6.11
N TYR A 14 9.47 4.28 5.92
CA TYR A 14 9.35 2.83 6.00
C TYR A 14 10.35 2.15 5.06
N GLU A 15 11.21 1.33 5.62
CA GLU A 15 12.13 0.51 4.83
C GLU A 15 11.40 -0.70 4.25
N PRO A 16 11.63 -1.02 2.96
CA PRO A 16 10.97 -2.16 2.32
C PRO A 16 11.26 -3.47 3.07
N ALA A 17 10.20 -4.20 3.43
CA ALA A 17 10.23 -5.50 4.06
C ALA A 17 9.56 -6.57 3.17
N GLU A 18 9.26 -7.72 3.74
CA GLU A 18 8.69 -8.86 3.02
C GLU A 18 7.41 -8.52 2.26
N ASP A 19 6.56 -7.67 2.82
CA ASP A 19 5.33 -7.16 2.21
C ASP A 19 5.61 -6.36 0.92
N SER A 20 6.58 -5.45 0.97
CA SER A 20 7.00 -4.65 -0.18
C SER A 20 7.58 -5.53 -1.29
N TYR A 21 8.36 -6.54 -0.94
CA TYR A 21 8.93 -7.48 -1.90
C TYR A 21 7.86 -8.44 -2.44
N LEU A 22 6.88 -8.82 -1.64
CA LEU A 22 5.77 -9.67 -2.06
C LEU A 22 4.94 -8.97 -3.14
N ILE A 23 4.44 -7.76 -2.87
CA ILE A 23 3.63 -7.01 -3.83
C ILE A 23 4.42 -6.63 -5.09
N LYS A 24 5.70 -6.29 -4.96
CA LYS A 24 6.60 -5.93 -6.06
C LYS A 24 6.68 -7.01 -7.15
N LYS A 25 6.62 -8.31 -6.79
CA LYS A 25 6.65 -9.43 -7.76
C LYS A 25 5.54 -9.32 -8.82
N TYR A 26 4.40 -8.73 -8.44
CA TYR A 26 3.19 -8.69 -9.27
C TYR A 26 3.09 -7.44 -10.14
N ILE A 27 3.88 -6.39 -9.86
CA ILE A 27 3.85 -5.12 -10.61
C ILE A 27 4.05 -5.35 -12.11
N LYS A 28 5.00 -6.20 -12.51
CA LYS A 28 5.29 -6.50 -13.90
C LYS A 28 4.10 -7.04 -14.71
N TYR A 29 3.17 -7.73 -14.05
CA TYR A 29 2.01 -8.33 -14.71
C TYR A 29 0.86 -7.34 -14.91
N TYR A 30 0.79 -6.28 -14.08
CA TYR A 30 -0.37 -5.39 -14.06
C TYR A 30 -0.06 -3.95 -14.47
N SER A 31 1.23 -3.54 -14.51
CA SER A 31 1.62 -2.14 -14.75
C SER A 31 2.00 -1.83 -16.21
N ARG A 32 2.23 -2.83 -17.07
CA ARG A 32 2.72 -2.60 -18.44
C ARG A 32 1.78 -1.70 -19.25
N ASN A 33 2.30 -0.55 -19.71
CA ASN A 33 1.56 0.47 -20.46
C ASN A 33 0.30 1.00 -19.73
N LYS A 34 0.29 0.97 -18.41
CA LYS A 34 -0.81 1.42 -17.55
C LYS A 34 -0.49 2.76 -16.91
N LYS A 35 -1.54 3.52 -16.58
CA LYS A 35 -1.46 4.65 -15.66
C LYS A 35 -1.52 4.12 -14.24
N VAL A 36 -0.44 4.28 -13.50
CA VAL A 36 -0.23 3.66 -12.18
C VAL A 36 -0.21 4.73 -11.11
N LEU A 37 -0.88 4.45 -9.98
CA LEU A 37 -0.72 5.17 -8.73
C LEU A 37 -0.06 4.23 -7.70
N ASP A 38 1.05 4.67 -7.13
CA ASP A 38 1.64 4.10 -5.92
C ASP A 38 1.18 4.94 -4.73
N MET A 39 0.25 4.41 -3.93
CA MET A 39 -0.33 5.08 -2.78
C MET A 39 0.43 4.68 -1.51
N GLY A 40 0.75 5.68 -0.64
CA GLY A 40 1.63 5.45 0.49
C GLY A 40 3.02 5.01 0.03
N ALA A 41 3.63 5.80 -0.88
CA ALA A 41 4.82 5.38 -1.62
C ALA A 41 6.05 5.12 -0.75
N GLY A 42 6.12 5.70 0.45
CA GLY A 42 7.22 5.50 1.40
C GLY A 42 8.59 5.71 0.76
N SER A 43 9.38 4.66 0.71
CA SER A 43 10.69 4.65 0.05
C SER A 43 10.62 4.80 -1.48
N GLY A 44 9.44 4.63 -2.09
CA GLY A 44 9.20 4.64 -3.54
C GLY A 44 9.62 3.37 -4.28
N ILE A 45 9.81 2.27 -3.58
CA ILE A 45 10.23 1.00 -4.20
C ILE A 45 9.24 0.50 -5.25
N LEU A 46 7.91 0.63 -4.99
CA LEU A 46 6.87 0.15 -5.89
C LEU A 46 6.68 1.09 -7.08
N ALA A 47 6.76 2.41 -6.86
CA ALA A 47 6.75 3.41 -7.94
C ALA A 47 7.94 3.21 -8.88
N ARG A 48 9.15 3.05 -8.34
CA ARG A 48 10.35 2.79 -9.15
C ARG A 48 10.28 1.45 -9.89
N GLU A 49 9.72 0.41 -9.28
CA GLU A 49 9.49 -0.87 -9.98
C GLU A 49 8.51 -0.67 -11.13
N SER A 50 7.42 0.08 -10.93
CA SER A 50 6.41 0.37 -11.95
C SER A 50 6.99 1.10 -13.16
N LEU A 51 7.96 2.02 -12.96
CA LEU A 51 8.63 2.74 -14.04
C LEU A 51 9.36 1.86 -15.04
N LYS A 52 9.71 0.63 -14.66
CA LYS A 52 10.31 -0.35 -15.60
C LYS A 52 9.34 -0.79 -16.70
N TYR A 53 8.04 -0.62 -16.48
CA TYR A 53 6.99 -1.17 -17.35
C TYR A 53 6.07 -0.09 -17.93
N THR A 54 6.05 1.11 -17.35
CA THR A 54 5.26 2.26 -17.85
C THR A 54 5.91 3.57 -17.45
N LYS A 55 5.77 4.60 -18.30
CA LYS A 55 6.23 5.96 -17.98
C LYS A 55 5.20 6.77 -17.20
N ASN A 56 3.99 6.24 -17.03
CA ASN A 56 2.86 6.96 -16.46
C ASN A 56 2.62 6.54 -15.00
N VAL A 57 3.57 6.90 -14.13
CA VAL A 57 3.54 6.59 -12.71
C VAL A 57 3.36 7.88 -11.90
N THR A 58 2.39 7.84 -11.00
CA THR A 58 2.18 8.86 -9.96
C THR A 58 2.39 8.16 -8.60
N ALA A 59 3.05 8.84 -7.67
CA ALA A 59 3.19 8.40 -6.30
C ALA A 59 2.49 9.37 -5.36
N SER A 60 1.87 8.88 -4.29
CA SER A 60 1.29 9.73 -3.26
C SER A 60 1.69 9.24 -1.88
N ASP A 61 1.82 10.17 -0.94
CA ASP A 61 2.09 9.87 0.45
C ASP A 61 1.55 10.98 1.35
N ILE A 62 1.17 10.64 2.58
CA ILE A 62 0.81 11.59 3.62
C ILE A 62 2.05 12.25 4.24
N ASN A 63 3.20 11.57 4.20
CA ASN A 63 4.47 12.08 4.66
C ASN A 63 5.20 12.79 3.51
N ARG A 64 5.37 14.12 3.64
CA ARG A 64 6.06 14.94 2.63
C ARG A 64 7.53 14.56 2.43
N GLU A 65 8.18 14.00 3.44
CA GLU A 65 9.59 13.59 3.34
C GLU A 65 9.75 12.41 2.37
N CYS A 66 8.79 11.47 2.38
CA CYS A 66 8.77 10.36 1.41
C CYS A 66 8.78 10.88 -0.03
N LEU A 67 8.05 11.97 -0.30
CA LEU A 67 7.90 12.52 -1.64
C LEU A 67 9.16 13.22 -2.18
N LYS A 68 10.02 13.75 -1.29
CA LYS A 68 11.27 14.43 -1.70
C LYS A 68 12.25 13.49 -2.40
N ASN A 69 12.20 12.21 -2.08
CA ASN A 69 13.10 11.18 -2.62
C ASN A 69 12.62 10.57 -3.94
N LEU A 70 11.45 10.98 -4.45
CA LEU A 70 10.81 10.43 -5.66
C LEU A 70 11.21 11.21 -6.93
N LYS A 71 12.50 11.46 -7.12
CA LYS A 71 13.00 12.19 -8.29
C LYS A 71 12.54 11.54 -9.60
N GLY A 72 11.99 12.35 -10.52
CA GLY A 72 11.50 11.89 -11.81
C GLY A 72 10.13 11.20 -11.79
N ILE A 73 9.46 11.11 -10.63
CA ILE A 73 8.11 10.59 -10.48
C ILE A 73 7.18 11.74 -10.09
N LYS A 74 6.00 11.81 -10.72
CA LYS A 74 4.95 12.74 -10.30
C LYS A 74 4.54 12.39 -8.87
N ALA A 75 4.78 13.30 -7.92
CA ALA A 75 4.52 13.08 -6.50
C ALA A 75 3.39 14.00 -6.01
N ILE A 76 2.46 13.45 -5.22
CA ILE A 76 1.30 14.17 -4.69
C ILE A 76 1.24 13.95 -3.18
N HIS A 77 1.24 15.03 -2.39
CA HIS A 77 0.95 14.95 -0.95
C HIS A 77 -0.55 14.73 -0.74
N SER A 78 -0.92 13.61 -0.15
CA SER A 78 -2.33 13.22 0.00
C SER A 78 -2.51 12.23 1.16
N ASP A 79 -3.54 12.40 1.97
CA ASP A 79 -4.08 11.33 2.79
C ASP A 79 -5.01 10.50 1.90
N LEU A 80 -4.56 9.30 1.56
CA LEU A 80 -5.24 8.43 0.60
C LEU A 80 -5.65 9.21 -0.67
N PHE A 81 -6.94 9.29 -0.95
CA PHE A 81 -7.48 9.89 -2.18
C PHE A 81 -7.81 11.39 -2.09
N GLU A 82 -7.61 12.06 -0.94
CA GLU A 82 -8.07 13.45 -0.73
C GLU A 82 -7.63 14.42 -1.83
N ASN A 83 -6.37 14.32 -2.27
CA ASN A 83 -5.80 15.18 -3.30
C ASN A 83 -5.61 14.47 -4.65
N ILE A 84 -6.12 13.25 -4.80
CA ILE A 84 -6.07 12.48 -6.04
C ILE A 84 -7.33 12.74 -6.85
N LYS A 85 -7.17 13.46 -7.97
CA LYS A 85 -8.31 13.82 -8.86
C LYS A 85 -8.41 12.93 -10.09
N GLU A 86 -7.40 12.12 -10.34
CA GLU A 86 -7.29 11.33 -11.56
C GLU A 86 -7.73 9.88 -11.33
N LYS A 87 -8.06 9.20 -12.44
CA LYS A 87 -8.34 7.77 -12.44
C LYS A 87 -7.17 6.99 -13.01
N PHE A 88 -6.96 5.79 -12.48
CA PHE A 88 -5.82 4.94 -12.79
C PHE A 88 -6.25 3.57 -13.32
N ASP A 89 -5.36 2.97 -14.12
CA ASP A 89 -5.52 1.59 -14.58
C ASP A 89 -5.09 0.60 -13.50
N LEU A 90 -4.09 1.01 -12.70
CA LEU A 90 -3.59 0.24 -11.56
C LEU A 90 -3.34 1.19 -10.39
N ILE A 91 -3.86 0.83 -9.22
CA ILE A 91 -3.50 1.45 -7.95
C ILE A 91 -2.79 0.40 -7.12
N ILE A 92 -1.59 0.71 -6.65
CA ILE A 92 -0.78 -0.15 -5.78
C ILE A 92 -0.83 0.46 -4.39
N PHE A 93 -1.07 -0.36 -3.38
CA PHE A 93 -1.09 0.10 -2.00
C PHE A 93 -0.55 -0.97 -1.06
N ASN A 94 0.57 -0.67 -0.43
CA ASN A 94 1.07 -1.38 0.74
C ASN A 94 0.72 -0.52 1.98
N PRO A 95 -0.46 -0.68 2.57
CA PRO A 95 -0.91 0.15 3.68
C PRO A 95 -0.17 -0.19 4.97
N PRO A 96 -0.14 0.70 5.95
CA PRO A 96 -0.04 0.27 7.34
C PRO A 96 -1.27 -0.60 7.66
N TYR A 97 -1.05 -1.80 8.22
CA TYR A 97 -2.11 -2.80 8.40
C TYR A 97 -2.08 -3.49 9.77
N LEU A 98 -1.11 -3.18 10.64
CA LEU A 98 -1.05 -3.78 11.97
C LEU A 98 -2.05 -3.12 12.92
N PRO A 99 -2.67 -3.89 13.82
CA PRO A 99 -3.43 -3.33 14.94
C PRO A 99 -2.53 -2.47 15.84
N PHE A 100 -3.12 -1.43 16.43
CA PHE A 100 -2.41 -0.55 17.34
C PHE A 100 -1.82 -1.30 18.55
N ASP A 101 -0.52 -1.16 18.78
CA ASP A 101 0.16 -1.66 19.97
C ASP A 101 0.70 -0.48 20.81
N ARG A 102 0.29 -0.41 22.09
CA ARG A 102 0.74 0.66 23.01
C ARG A 102 2.24 0.65 23.28
N ARG A 103 2.92 -0.47 23.01
CA ARG A 103 4.35 -0.63 23.21
C ARG A 103 5.17 -0.13 22.02
N GLU A 104 4.53 0.08 20.87
CA GLU A 104 5.17 0.60 19.67
C GLU A 104 5.40 2.11 19.82
N ASP A 105 6.56 2.59 19.41
CA ASP A 105 6.83 4.02 19.38
C ASP A 105 6.00 4.71 18.28
N LYS A 106 5.73 6.02 18.46
CA LYS A 106 4.85 6.79 17.58
C LYS A 106 5.36 6.89 16.13
N GLU A 107 6.67 6.84 15.93
CA GLU A 107 7.26 6.98 14.61
C GLU A 107 7.07 5.68 13.82
N SER A 108 7.39 4.54 14.42
CA SER A 108 7.10 3.22 13.86
C SER A 108 5.61 3.04 13.58
N ALA A 109 4.76 3.33 14.56
CA ALA A 109 3.31 3.20 14.44
C ALA A 109 2.72 4.00 13.26
N SER A 110 3.33 5.12 12.88
CA SER A 110 2.86 5.93 11.73
C SER A 110 2.96 5.19 10.39
N SER A 111 3.84 4.20 10.28
CA SER A 111 4.09 3.44 9.04
C SER A 111 3.59 1.99 9.10
N THR A 112 3.26 1.48 10.30
CA THR A 112 2.87 0.08 10.51
C THR A 112 1.42 -0.07 10.95
N THR A 113 0.91 0.90 11.76
CA THR A 113 -0.42 0.81 12.37
C THR A 113 -1.53 1.26 11.41
N GLY A 114 -2.39 0.34 11.04
CA GLY A 114 -3.57 0.58 10.18
C GLY A 114 -4.79 1.11 10.93
N GLY A 115 -4.67 1.42 12.23
CA GLY A 115 -5.74 1.84 13.12
C GLY A 115 -5.85 0.94 14.36
N ILE A 116 -6.88 1.14 15.18
CA ILE A 116 -7.06 0.38 16.43
C ILE A 116 -7.11 -1.14 16.17
N LYS A 117 -7.78 -1.55 15.12
CA LYS A 117 -7.93 -2.95 14.71
C LYS A 117 -7.07 -3.33 13.50
N GLY A 118 -6.34 -2.37 12.93
CA GLY A 118 -5.42 -2.56 11.79
C GLY A 118 -6.05 -2.46 10.41
N TYR A 119 -7.37 -2.48 10.27
CA TYR A 119 -8.03 -2.45 8.96
C TYR A 119 -8.59 -1.06 8.56
N GLU A 120 -8.56 -0.08 9.44
CA GLU A 120 -9.27 1.19 9.27
C GLU A 120 -8.74 2.00 8.08
N ILE A 121 -7.43 2.02 7.88
CA ILE A 121 -6.82 2.70 6.72
C ILE A 121 -7.20 1.98 5.43
N LEU A 122 -7.13 0.65 5.42
CA LEU A 122 -7.49 -0.15 4.26
C LEU A 122 -9.00 -0.03 3.95
N GLU A 123 -9.86 0.06 4.97
CA GLU A 123 -11.29 0.32 4.80
C GLU A 123 -11.54 1.67 4.12
N ARG A 124 -10.88 2.76 4.57
CA ARG A 124 -10.96 4.08 3.93
C ARG A 124 -10.50 4.04 2.47
N PHE A 125 -9.41 3.34 2.21
CA PHE A 125 -8.91 3.12 0.86
C PHE A 125 -9.94 2.41 -0.03
N ILE A 126 -10.50 1.29 0.42
CA ILE A 126 -11.47 0.49 -0.35
C ILE A 126 -12.72 1.32 -0.68
N LYS A 127 -13.22 2.11 0.27
CA LYS A 127 -14.37 3.01 0.05
C LYS A 127 -14.11 4.06 -1.06
N GLY A 128 -12.89 4.57 -1.16
CA GLY A 128 -12.52 5.54 -2.21
C GLY A 128 -12.11 4.91 -3.55
N LEU A 129 -11.83 3.61 -3.58
CA LEU A 129 -11.15 2.96 -4.70
C LEU A 129 -11.91 3.07 -6.01
N LYS A 130 -13.21 2.75 -6.01
CA LYS A 130 -14.02 2.66 -7.22
C LYS A 130 -14.10 3.98 -8.00
N SER A 131 -14.09 5.12 -7.31
CA SER A 131 -14.12 6.44 -7.93
C SER A 131 -12.80 6.82 -8.62
N HIS A 132 -11.70 6.17 -8.23
CA HIS A 132 -10.35 6.44 -8.73
C HIS A 132 -9.82 5.37 -9.68
N LEU A 133 -10.57 4.31 -9.93
CA LEU A 133 -10.26 3.34 -10.96
C LEU A 133 -10.90 3.73 -12.29
N LYS A 134 -10.17 3.54 -13.40
CA LYS A 134 -10.73 3.54 -14.74
C LYS A 134 -11.59 2.30 -14.95
N LYS A 135 -12.33 2.27 -16.05
CA LYS A 135 -13.04 1.05 -16.49
C LYS A 135 -12.03 -0.12 -16.61
N ASN A 136 -12.31 -1.22 -15.93
CA ASN A 136 -11.42 -2.39 -15.81
C ASN A 136 -10.10 -2.11 -15.05
N GLY A 137 -10.00 -0.97 -14.36
CA GLY A 137 -8.89 -0.70 -13.46
C GLY A 137 -8.87 -1.66 -12.27
N LYS A 138 -7.72 -1.81 -11.65
CA LYS A 138 -7.49 -2.78 -10.56
C LYS A 138 -6.70 -2.13 -9.44
N ALA A 139 -6.82 -2.70 -8.24
CA ALA A 139 -5.89 -2.37 -7.17
C ALA A 139 -5.08 -3.60 -6.77
N LEU A 140 -3.80 -3.41 -6.54
CA LEU A 140 -2.87 -4.42 -6.02
C LEU A 140 -2.53 -4.01 -4.59
N ILE A 141 -2.87 -4.85 -3.62
CA ILE A 141 -2.70 -4.58 -2.20
C ILE A 141 -1.99 -5.72 -1.49
N VAL A 142 -1.42 -5.41 -0.34
CA VAL A 142 -0.96 -6.41 0.63
C VAL A 142 -1.54 -6.11 2.01
N PHE A 143 -1.83 -7.14 2.78
CA PHE A 143 -2.23 -7.02 4.18
C PHE A 143 -1.89 -8.31 4.94
N SER A 144 -1.86 -8.23 6.28
CA SER A 144 -1.54 -9.34 7.16
C SER A 144 -2.79 -10.05 7.68
N SER A 145 -2.63 -11.31 8.09
CA SER A 145 -3.65 -12.06 8.85
C SER A 145 -4.06 -11.33 10.15
N LEU A 146 -3.14 -10.56 10.73
CA LEU A 146 -3.40 -9.74 11.93
C LEU A 146 -4.42 -8.63 11.69
N THR A 147 -4.59 -8.19 10.44
CA THR A 147 -5.61 -7.21 10.02
C THR A 147 -7.03 -7.81 10.05
N GLY A 148 -7.13 -9.14 10.01
CA GLY A 148 -8.41 -9.88 9.95
C GLY A 148 -8.92 -10.07 8.53
N LYS A 149 -8.45 -11.13 7.85
CA LYS A 149 -8.80 -11.48 6.45
C LYS A 149 -10.29 -11.41 6.14
N LYS A 150 -11.12 -12.06 6.98
CA LYS A 150 -12.59 -12.08 6.80
C LYS A 150 -13.21 -10.67 6.85
N LYS A 151 -12.66 -9.78 7.68
CA LYS A 151 -13.12 -8.39 7.76
C LYS A 151 -12.80 -7.62 6.49
N ILE A 152 -11.60 -7.80 5.93
CA ILE A 152 -11.21 -7.17 4.65
C ILE A 152 -12.07 -7.68 3.50
N GLU A 153 -12.31 -9.00 3.42
CA GLU A 153 -13.21 -9.60 2.43
C GLU A 153 -14.62 -9.01 2.52
N SER A 154 -15.18 -8.87 3.73
CA SER A 154 -16.50 -8.24 3.95
C SER A 154 -16.52 -6.80 3.44
N ILE A 155 -15.52 -5.97 3.79
CA ILE A 155 -15.44 -4.57 3.36
C ILE A 155 -15.39 -4.48 1.83
N ILE A 156 -14.63 -5.34 1.16
CA ILE A 156 -14.52 -5.37 -0.30
C ILE A 156 -15.87 -5.73 -0.93
N MET A 157 -16.56 -6.74 -0.42
CA MET A 157 -17.89 -7.15 -0.89
C MET A 157 -18.95 -6.06 -0.69
N GLU A 158 -18.97 -5.40 0.47
CA GLU A 158 -19.88 -4.29 0.78
C GLU A 158 -19.72 -3.11 -0.19
N ASN A 159 -18.51 -2.90 -0.71
CA ASN A 159 -18.20 -1.89 -1.72
C ASN A 159 -18.41 -2.38 -3.17
N LYS A 160 -19.02 -3.56 -3.36
CA LYS A 160 -19.29 -4.17 -4.68
C LYS A 160 -18.03 -4.34 -5.52
N LEU A 161 -16.98 -4.81 -4.89
CA LEU A 161 -15.69 -5.16 -5.45
C LEU A 161 -15.41 -6.65 -5.20
N ASN A 162 -14.48 -7.23 -5.96
CA ASN A 162 -14.07 -8.62 -5.82
C ASN A 162 -12.61 -8.69 -5.40
N LEU A 163 -12.29 -9.62 -4.51
CA LEU A 163 -10.93 -9.91 -4.08
C LEU A 163 -10.43 -11.20 -4.75
N LYS A 164 -9.21 -11.14 -5.29
CA LYS A 164 -8.46 -12.30 -5.73
C LYS A 164 -7.14 -12.37 -4.99
N ILE A 165 -6.90 -13.41 -4.22
CA ILE A 165 -5.59 -13.67 -3.61
C ILE A 165 -4.66 -14.17 -4.72
N LEU A 166 -3.50 -13.52 -4.86
CA LEU A 166 -2.47 -13.87 -5.83
C LEU A 166 -1.38 -14.75 -5.20
N GLU A 167 -0.97 -14.42 -4.00
CA GLU A 167 0.02 -15.17 -3.22
C GLU A 167 -0.23 -14.97 -1.73
N GLU A 168 0.07 -16.01 -0.97
CA GLU A 168 0.06 -16.03 0.48
C GLU A 168 1.43 -16.52 0.94
N ILE A 169 2.06 -15.81 1.86
CA ILE A 169 3.32 -16.21 2.47
C ILE A 169 3.18 -16.26 3.99
N ARG A 170 3.83 -17.24 4.60
CA ARG A 170 3.89 -17.37 6.06
C ARG A 170 5.12 -16.67 6.59
N LEU A 171 4.93 -15.87 7.61
CA LEU A 171 5.97 -15.22 8.38
C LEU A 171 6.15 -15.93 9.75
N PRO A 172 7.24 -15.62 10.47
CA PRO A 172 7.37 -16.06 11.86
C PRO A 172 6.18 -15.64 12.72
N PHE A 173 5.96 -16.35 13.83
CA PHE A 173 4.89 -16.08 14.80
C PHE A 173 3.47 -16.23 14.25
N PHE A 174 3.28 -17.14 13.28
CA PHE A 174 1.97 -17.47 12.68
C PHE A 174 1.29 -16.31 11.93
N GLU A 175 2.04 -15.29 11.58
CA GLU A 175 1.56 -14.23 10.68
C GLU A 175 1.56 -14.72 9.23
N GLU A 176 0.55 -14.33 8.48
CA GLU A 176 0.45 -14.57 7.04
C GLU A 176 0.28 -13.25 6.31
N LEU A 177 0.99 -13.05 5.21
CA LEU A 177 0.80 -11.91 4.31
C LEU A 177 0.05 -12.36 3.06
N TYR A 178 -0.94 -11.58 2.68
CA TYR A 178 -1.77 -11.81 1.49
C TYR A 178 -1.49 -10.72 0.46
N CYS A 179 -0.93 -11.09 -0.70
CA CYS A 179 -0.90 -10.21 -1.87
C CYS A 179 -2.16 -10.43 -2.68
N CYS A 180 -2.93 -9.37 -2.90
CA CYS A 180 -4.28 -9.46 -3.44
C CYS A 180 -4.50 -8.48 -4.58
N LEU A 181 -5.37 -8.86 -5.51
CA LEU A 181 -5.93 -8.01 -6.55
C LEU A 181 -7.39 -7.72 -6.25
N ILE A 182 -7.76 -6.44 -6.24
CA ILE A 182 -9.15 -5.97 -6.17
C ILE A 182 -9.60 -5.60 -7.58
N LEU A 183 -10.79 -6.11 -7.95
CA LEU A 183 -11.39 -6.02 -9.29
C LEU A 183 -12.73 -5.29 -9.24
#